data_1d1dcf22a672de3238cfb69fb310e721
#
_entry.id   1d1dcf22a672de3238cfb69fb310e721
#
_cell.length_a   1.000
_cell.length_b   1.000
_cell.length_c   1.000
_cell.angle_alpha   90.00
_cell.angle_beta   90.00
_cell.angle_gamma   90.00
#
_symmetry.space_group_name_H-M   'P 1'
#
loop_
_entity.id
_entity.type
_entity.pdbx_description
1 polymer ?
#
loop_
_entity_poly.entity_id
_entity_poly.type
_entity_poly.pdbx_seq_one_letter_code
_entity_poly.pdbx_strand_id
1 'polypeptide(L)'
;GNVRPLLLDTCALIFIAEDHNIRREATDLMNGAHAAGVPTYISPISAWEIGLLASRNRIQLLTSPQRWFSRMLEAPLVRLADMRPDLLVESSFLPGEPPRDPADRIIAATARDLACTLLTRDRALVAYGKQGHVHVFEC
;
A
#
# COMPACT_ATOMS: atom_id res chain seq x y z
N GLY A 1 16.81 5.86 15.77
CA GLY A 1 16.47 5.95 14.39
C GLY A 1 14.98 6.04 14.16
N ASN A 2 14.61 6.83 13.19
CA ASN A 2 13.22 7.05 12.86
C ASN A 2 12.78 6.05 11.80
N VAL A 3 12.21 4.93 12.24
CA VAL A 3 11.60 3.98 11.33
C VAL A 3 10.18 4.47 11.03
N ARG A 4 9.90 4.73 9.74
CA ARG A 4 8.57 5.15 9.34
C ARG A 4 7.64 3.95 9.29
N PRO A 5 6.35 4.14 9.59
CA PRO A 5 5.39 3.10 9.28
C PRO A 5 5.36 2.85 7.77
N LEU A 6 4.92 1.68 7.39
CA LEU A 6 4.85 1.27 5.99
C LEU A 6 3.41 1.30 5.50
N LEU A 7 3.24 1.53 4.22
CA LEU A 7 1.97 1.35 3.53
C LEU A 7 2.24 0.50 2.31
N LEU A 8 1.47 -0.55 2.13
CA LEU A 8 1.56 -1.41 0.94
C LEU A 8 0.53 -0.95 -0.07
N ASP A 9 0.94 -0.73 -1.33
CA ASP A 9 -0.05 -0.59 -2.37
C ASP A 9 -0.67 -1.95 -2.68
N THR A 10 -1.68 -2.00 -3.50
CA THR A 10 -2.44 -3.23 -3.76
C THR A 10 -1.55 -4.32 -4.35
N CYS A 11 -0.69 -3.99 -5.32
CA CYS A 11 0.21 -4.98 -5.93
C CYS A 11 1.23 -5.50 -4.93
N ALA A 12 1.83 -4.63 -4.12
CA ALA A 12 2.77 -5.04 -3.09
C ALA A 12 2.12 -5.97 -2.08
N LEU A 13 0.89 -5.64 -1.66
CA LEU A 13 0.11 -6.47 -0.75
C LEU A 13 -0.09 -7.88 -1.33
N ILE A 14 -0.51 -7.96 -2.58
CA ILE A 14 -0.75 -9.24 -3.25
C ILE A 14 0.56 -10.04 -3.35
N PHE A 15 1.64 -9.41 -3.81
CA PHE A 15 2.92 -10.10 -3.96
C PHE A 15 3.44 -10.65 -2.65
N ILE A 16 3.35 -9.87 -1.58
CA ILE A 16 3.81 -10.29 -0.26
C ILE A 16 2.93 -11.43 0.28
N ALA A 17 1.61 -11.28 0.18
CA ALA A 17 0.66 -12.27 0.68
C ALA A 17 0.75 -13.61 -0.07
N GLU A 18 1.03 -13.57 -1.38
CA GLU A 18 1.12 -14.75 -2.22
C GLU A 18 2.56 -15.27 -2.36
N ASP A 19 3.45 -14.75 -1.53
CA ASP A 19 4.84 -15.20 -1.45
C ASP A 19 5.62 -15.07 -2.77
N HIS A 20 5.29 -14.03 -3.54
CA HIS A 20 6.05 -13.70 -4.75
C HIS A 20 7.38 -13.05 -4.39
N ASN A 21 8.35 -13.16 -5.30
CA ASN A 21 9.65 -12.55 -5.10
C ASN A 21 9.56 -11.04 -5.08
N ILE A 22 10.05 -10.45 -4.00
CA ILE A 22 10.26 -9.01 -3.89
C ILE A 22 11.74 -8.73 -3.65
N ARG A 23 12.16 -7.49 -3.83
CA ARG A 23 13.55 -7.10 -3.60
C ARG A 23 13.95 -7.38 -2.16
N ARG A 24 15.17 -7.87 -1.97
CA ARG A 24 15.70 -8.15 -0.64
C ARG A 24 15.66 -6.92 0.25
N GLU A 25 15.96 -5.75 -0.31
CA GLU A 25 15.95 -4.48 0.44
C GLU A 25 14.55 -4.16 0.97
N ALA A 26 13.51 -4.51 0.22
CA ALA A 26 12.13 -4.34 0.68
C ALA A 26 11.81 -5.30 1.83
N THR A 27 12.24 -6.55 1.73
CA THR A 27 12.08 -7.52 2.82
C THR A 27 12.81 -7.05 4.08
N ASP A 28 14.03 -6.54 3.94
CA ASP A 28 14.79 -6.01 5.07
C ASP A 28 14.09 -4.81 5.70
N LEU A 29 13.52 -3.93 4.89
CA LEU A 29 12.77 -2.78 5.39
C LEU A 29 11.55 -3.23 6.21
N MET A 30 10.80 -4.21 5.69
CA MET A 30 9.62 -4.75 6.39
C MET A 30 10.01 -5.42 7.72
N ASN A 31 11.06 -6.22 7.70
CA ASN A 31 11.56 -6.87 8.92
C ASN A 31 12.04 -5.85 9.93
N GLY A 32 12.71 -4.79 9.48
CA GLY A 32 13.16 -3.71 10.35
C GLY A 32 12.01 -2.97 11.01
N ALA A 33 10.96 -2.66 10.25
CA ALA A 33 9.76 -2.01 10.78
C ALA A 33 9.07 -2.91 11.81
N HIS A 34 8.92 -4.19 11.50
CA HIS A 34 8.32 -5.15 12.42
C HIS A 34 9.13 -5.26 13.71
N ALA A 35 10.46 -5.38 13.62
CA ALA A 35 11.34 -5.45 14.78
C ALA A 35 11.26 -4.18 15.64
N ALA A 36 11.02 -3.03 15.02
CA ALA A 36 10.86 -1.75 15.73
C ALA A 36 9.46 -1.55 16.30
N GLY A 37 8.54 -2.47 16.08
CA GLY A 37 7.15 -2.36 16.53
C GLY A 37 6.34 -1.31 15.76
N VAL A 38 6.75 -0.99 14.54
CA VAL A 38 6.13 0.03 13.71
C VAL A 38 5.12 -0.63 12.76
N PRO A 39 3.90 -0.09 12.64
CA PRO A 39 2.86 -0.75 11.87
C PRO A 39 3.09 -0.72 10.36
N THR A 40 2.52 -1.72 9.70
CA THR A 40 2.34 -1.76 8.25
C THR A 40 0.87 -1.54 7.96
N TYR A 41 0.57 -0.50 7.18
CA TYR A 41 -0.80 -0.14 6.84
C TYR A 41 -1.22 -0.73 5.50
N ILE A 42 -2.52 -1.02 5.42
CA ILE A 42 -3.20 -1.41 4.20
C ILE A 42 -4.39 -0.47 4.04
N SER A 43 -4.60 0.06 2.84
CA SER A 43 -5.74 0.94 2.58
C SER A 43 -7.01 0.13 2.28
N PRO A 44 -8.19 0.59 2.74
CA PRO A 44 -9.45 0.02 2.31
C PRO A 44 -9.64 0.02 0.79
N ILE A 45 -9.01 0.94 0.06
CA ILE A 45 -9.10 0.96 -1.41
C ILE A 45 -8.49 -0.30 -2.03
N SER A 46 -7.54 -0.93 -1.35
CA SER A 46 -6.98 -2.20 -1.81
C SER A 46 -8.01 -3.32 -1.78
N ALA A 47 -8.95 -3.30 -0.83
CA ALA A 47 -10.04 -4.28 -0.81
C ALA A 47 -10.92 -4.15 -2.06
N TRP A 48 -11.22 -2.90 -2.46
CA TRP A 48 -11.98 -2.64 -3.68
C TRP A 48 -11.22 -3.13 -4.92
N GLU A 49 -9.94 -2.82 -5.03
CA GLU A 49 -9.13 -3.26 -6.16
C GLU A 49 -9.02 -4.79 -6.24
N ILE A 50 -8.82 -5.45 -5.11
CA ILE A 50 -8.75 -6.92 -5.05
C ILE A 50 -10.09 -7.52 -5.48
N GLY A 51 -11.20 -6.93 -5.03
CA GLY A 51 -12.53 -7.34 -5.45
C GLY A 51 -12.71 -7.23 -6.96
N LEU A 52 -12.26 -6.12 -7.56
CA LEU A 52 -12.31 -5.94 -9.01
C LEU A 52 -11.47 -6.99 -9.74
N LEU A 53 -10.25 -7.23 -9.29
CA LEU A 53 -9.36 -8.21 -9.91
C LEU A 53 -9.98 -9.61 -9.85
N ALA A 54 -10.52 -10.00 -8.71
CA ALA A 54 -11.15 -11.30 -8.54
C ALA A 54 -12.40 -11.44 -9.41
N SER A 55 -13.24 -10.40 -9.48
CA SER A 55 -14.46 -10.42 -10.28
C SER A 55 -14.19 -10.53 -11.78
N ARG A 56 -13.01 -10.09 -12.22
CA ARG A 56 -12.58 -10.15 -13.62
C ARG A 56 -11.66 -11.33 -13.91
N ASN A 57 -11.53 -12.26 -12.99
CA ASN A 57 -10.64 -13.43 -13.08
C ASN A 57 -9.18 -13.07 -13.36
N ARG A 58 -8.73 -11.91 -12.89
CA ARG A 58 -7.34 -11.45 -13.03
C ARG A 58 -6.46 -11.88 -11.86
N ILE A 59 -7.06 -12.37 -10.80
CA ILE A 59 -6.38 -12.94 -9.65
C ILE A 59 -7.18 -14.13 -9.17
N GLN A 60 -6.49 -15.20 -8.77
CA GLN A 60 -7.12 -16.38 -8.18
C GLN A 60 -6.70 -16.48 -6.74
N LEU A 61 -7.69 -16.41 -5.85
CA LEU A 61 -7.47 -16.52 -4.41
C LEU A 61 -8.02 -17.88 -3.93
N LEU A 62 -7.38 -18.45 -2.93
CA LEU A 62 -7.82 -19.72 -2.36
C LEU A 62 -9.10 -19.59 -1.55
N THR A 63 -9.45 -18.38 -1.15
CA THR A 63 -10.67 -18.07 -0.39
C THR A 63 -11.38 -16.91 -1.06
N SER A 64 -12.57 -16.52 -0.53
CA SER A 64 -13.24 -15.32 -1.00
C SER A 64 -12.35 -14.08 -0.81
N PRO A 65 -12.48 -13.05 -1.65
CA PRO A 65 -11.73 -11.81 -1.47
C PRO A 65 -11.93 -11.18 -0.09
N GLN A 66 -13.15 -11.24 0.46
CA GLN A 66 -13.45 -10.73 1.79
C GLN A 66 -12.64 -11.43 2.87
N ARG A 67 -12.59 -12.76 2.82
CA ARG A 67 -11.84 -13.55 3.79
C ARG A 67 -10.35 -13.38 3.62
N TRP A 68 -9.88 -13.30 2.40
CA TRP A 68 -8.47 -13.07 2.09
C TRP A 68 -8.00 -11.74 2.70
N PHE A 69 -8.76 -10.67 2.48
CA PHE A 69 -8.42 -9.35 3.01
C PHE A 69 -8.46 -9.33 4.54
N SER A 70 -9.48 -9.94 5.13
CA SER A 70 -9.59 -10.02 6.59
C SER A 70 -8.39 -10.74 7.21
N ARG A 71 -7.90 -11.78 6.57
CA ARG A 71 -6.70 -12.50 7.04
C ARG A 71 -5.44 -11.64 7.03
N MET A 72 -5.31 -10.78 6.02
CA MET A 72 -4.17 -9.87 5.96
C MET A 72 -4.16 -8.93 7.17
N LEU A 73 -5.34 -8.48 7.59
CA LEU A 73 -5.47 -7.58 8.74
C LEU A 73 -5.21 -8.28 10.09
N GLU A 74 -5.19 -9.59 10.13
CA GLU A 74 -4.88 -10.36 11.35
C GLU A 74 -3.38 -10.49 11.61
N ALA A 75 -2.54 -10.21 10.61
CA ALA A 75 -1.09 -10.33 10.77
C ALA A 75 -0.58 -9.34 11.82
N PRO A 76 0.46 -9.71 12.57
CA PRO A 76 1.02 -8.80 13.59
C PRO A 76 1.44 -7.47 13.01
N LEU A 77 1.07 -6.38 13.71
CA LEU A 77 1.42 -5.00 13.34
C LEU A 77 0.82 -4.53 12.01
N VAL A 78 -0.08 -5.28 11.40
CA VAL A 78 -0.84 -4.82 10.25
C VAL A 78 -2.05 -4.03 10.72
N ARG A 79 -2.27 -2.86 10.12
CA ARG A 79 -3.36 -1.95 10.47
C ARG A 79 -4.09 -1.49 9.22
N LEU A 80 -5.39 -1.37 9.32
CA LEU A 80 -6.20 -0.75 8.28
C LEU A 80 -6.04 0.77 8.38
N ALA A 81 -5.65 1.41 7.28
CA ALA A 81 -5.56 2.87 7.23
C ALA A 81 -6.96 3.49 7.18
N ASP A 82 -7.11 4.67 7.77
CA ASP A 82 -8.35 5.43 7.64
C ASP A 82 -8.51 5.95 6.21
N MET A 83 -9.75 5.94 5.73
CA MET A 83 -10.09 6.50 4.42
C MET A 83 -11.21 7.52 4.60
N ARG A 84 -10.87 8.63 5.27
CA ARG A 84 -11.81 9.68 5.62
C ARG A 84 -12.22 10.50 4.38
N PRO A 85 -13.40 11.13 4.40
CA PRO A 85 -13.81 12.00 3.30
C PRO A 85 -12.81 13.11 2.96
N ASP A 86 -12.19 13.73 3.95
CA ASP A 86 -11.19 14.78 3.72
C ASP A 86 -9.97 14.27 2.96
N LEU A 87 -9.51 13.06 3.28
CA LEU A 87 -8.41 12.44 2.57
C LEU A 87 -8.79 12.13 1.12
N LEU A 88 -10.01 11.67 0.90
CA LEU A 88 -10.49 11.40 -0.46
C LEU A 88 -10.53 12.67 -1.30
N VAL A 89 -10.99 13.77 -0.73
CA VAL A 89 -10.96 15.07 -1.41
C VAL A 89 -9.50 15.47 -1.69
N GLU A 90 -8.63 15.36 -0.71
CA GLU A 90 -7.22 15.71 -0.83
C GLU A 90 -6.52 14.92 -1.93
N SER A 91 -6.92 13.67 -2.17
CA SER A 91 -6.34 12.84 -3.22
C SER A 91 -6.50 13.43 -4.62
N SER A 92 -7.45 14.35 -4.79
CA SER A 92 -7.65 15.07 -6.06
C SER A 92 -6.77 16.32 -6.19
N PHE A 93 -6.13 16.75 -5.12
CA PHE A 93 -5.35 17.99 -5.05
C PHE A 93 -3.89 17.74 -4.65
N LEU A 94 -3.36 16.57 -4.93
CA LEU A 94 -1.98 16.24 -4.61
C LEU A 94 -1.01 17.17 -5.38
N PRO A 95 0.11 17.58 -4.74
CA PRO A 95 1.08 18.45 -5.40
C PRO A 95 1.84 17.73 -6.51
N GLY A 96 2.47 18.52 -7.38
CA GLY A 96 3.31 17.98 -8.44
C GLY A 96 2.51 17.29 -9.54
N GLU A 97 3.05 16.17 -10.02
CA GLU A 97 2.42 15.37 -11.06
C GLU A 97 2.07 14.00 -10.50
N PRO A 98 0.95 13.88 -9.78
CA PRO A 98 0.55 12.62 -9.17
C PRO A 98 0.09 11.60 -10.21
N PRO A 99 -0.03 10.32 -9.82
CA PRO A 99 -0.60 9.31 -10.70
C PRO A 99 -1.98 9.71 -11.21
N ARG A 100 -2.37 9.21 -12.36
CA ARG A 100 -3.70 9.46 -12.92
C ARG A 100 -4.75 8.52 -12.34
N ASP A 101 -4.36 7.32 -11.98
CA ASP A 101 -5.28 6.33 -11.43
C ASP A 101 -5.84 6.78 -10.08
N PRO A 102 -7.18 6.82 -9.90
CA PRO A 102 -7.78 7.29 -8.66
C PRO A 102 -7.35 6.49 -7.43
N ALA A 103 -7.25 5.17 -7.54
CA ALA A 103 -6.84 4.33 -6.41
C ALA A 103 -5.40 4.65 -6.00
N ASP A 104 -4.49 4.84 -6.96
CA ASP A 104 -3.11 5.21 -6.67
C ASP A 104 -3.01 6.59 -6.01
N ARG A 105 -3.89 7.53 -6.40
CA ARG A 105 -3.96 8.84 -5.74
C ARG A 105 -4.38 8.70 -4.28
N ILE A 106 -5.35 7.87 -4.00
CA ILE A 106 -5.81 7.62 -2.63
C ILE A 106 -4.69 6.99 -1.80
N ILE A 107 -3.97 6.06 -2.38
CA ILE A 107 -2.82 5.42 -1.71
C ILE A 107 -1.72 6.45 -1.44
N ALA A 108 -1.39 7.29 -2.41
CA ALA A 108 -0.39 8.35 -2.22
C ALA A 108 -0.82 9.35 -1.14
N ALA A 109 -2.08 9.77 -1.16
CA ALA A 109 -2.61 10.68 -0.13
C ALA A 109 -2.54 10.05 1.26
N THR A 110 -2.82 8.75 1.36
CA THR A 110 -2.73 8.01 2.62
C THR A 110 -1.30 7.97 3.14
N ALA A 111 -0.33 7.69 2.26
CA ALA A 111 1.08 7.66 2.63
C ALA A 111 1.54 9.03 3.17
N ARG A 112 1.10 10.11 2.55
CA ARG A 112 1.40 11.48 3.00
C ARG A 112 0.76 11.77 4.36
N ASP A 113 -0.51 11.41 4.53
CA ASP A 113 -1.27 11.65 5.76
C ASP A 113 -0.64 10.93 6.96
N LEU A 114 -0.20 9.71 6.78
CA LEU A 114 0.38 8.89 7.85
C LEU A 114 1.91 8.98 7.93
N ALA A 115 2.54 9.77 7.08
CA ALA A 115 4.00 9.86 6.97
C ALA A 115 4.64 8.48 6.79
N CYS A 116 4.02 7.65 5.98
CA CYS A 116 4.49 6.30 5.68
C CYS A 116 5.54 6.27 4.59
N THR A 117 6.31 5.19 4.57
CA THR A 117 7.04 4.77 3.38
C THR A 117 6.12 3.84 2.58
N LEU A 118 5.84 4.19 1.35
CA LEU A 118 4.97 3.43 0.45
C LEU A 118 5.80 2.38 -0.28
N LEU A 119 5.47 1.10 -0.08
CA LEU A 119 6.06 0.01 -0.85
C LEU A 119 5.23 -0.23 -2.10
N THR A 120 5.87 -0.13 -3.25
CA THR A 120 5.21 -0.27 -4.54
C THR A 120 6.22 -0.65 -5.62
N ARG A 121 5.76 -1.23 -6.70
CA ARG A 121 6.53 -1.34 -7.94
C ARG A 121 5.81 -0.67 -9.11
N ASP A 122 4.73 0.05 -8.81
CA ASP A 122 4.02 0.81 -9.83
C ASP A 122 4.85 2.00 -10.29
N ARG A 123 5.03 2.12 -11.61
CA ARG A 123 5.91 3.13 -12.20
C ARG A 123 5.47 4.55 -11.88
N ALA A 124 4.16 4.80 -11.90
CA ALA A 124 3.64 6.14 -11.64
C ALA A 124 3.87 6.55 -10.18
N LEU A 125 3.68 5.63 -9.24
CA LEU A 125 3.95 5.90 -7.82
C LEU A 125 5.44 6.05 -7.54
N VAL A 126 6.28 5.22 -8.16
CA VAL A 126 7.75 5.37 -8.04
C VAL A 126 8.19 6.72 -8.57
N ALA A 127 7.68 7.13 -9.73
CA ALA A 127 7.98 8.46 -10.31
C ALA A 127 7.52 9.59 -9.40
N TYR A 128 6.35 9.45 -8.79
CA TYR A 128 5.83 10.44 -7.85
C TYR A 128 6.73 10.56 -6.62
N GLY A 129 7.26 9.44 -6.14
CA GLY A 129 8.24 9.43 -5.05
C GLY A 129 9.51 10.20 -5.41
N LYS A 130 9.97 10.10 -6.65
CA LYS A 130 11.15 10.82 -7.12
C LYS A 130 10.93 12.34 -7.18
N GLN A 131 9.69 12.80 -7.27
CA GLN A 131 9.36 14.21 -7.17
C GLN A 131 9.47 14.75 -5.74
N GLY A 132 9.56 13.87 -4.74
CA GLY A 132 9.75 14.26 -3.34
C GLY A 132 8.47 14.48 -2.56
N HIS A 133 7.29 14.17 -3.13
CA HIS A 133 6.01 14.41 -2.46
C HIS A 133 5.54 13.26 -1.60
N VAL A 134 6.12 12.08 -1.76
CA VAL A 134 5.82 10.88 -0.97
C VAL A 134 7.09 10.05 -0.86
N HIS A 135 7.25 9.38 0.28
CA HIS A 135 8.36 8.44 0.45
C HIS A 135 7.99 7.11 -0.16
N VAL A 136 8.72 6.70 -1.19
CA VAL A 136 8.47 5.44 -1.90
C VAL A 136 9.68 4.54 -1.80
N PHE A 137 9.42 3.26 -1.59
CA PHE A 137 10.44 2.22 -1.65
C PHE A 137 9.98 1.19 -2.67
N GLU A 138 10.77 0.97 -3.70
CA GLU A 138 10.43 0.03 -4.77
C GLU A 138 10.63 -1.41 -4.31
N CYS A 139 9.61 -2.20 -4.38
CA CYS A 139 9.67 -3.61 -4.03
C CYS A 139 9.62 -4.50 -5.28
#